data_4e879b195a20078f577f79d02b1d2fdd
#
_entry.id   4e879b195a20078f577f79d02b1d2fdd
#
_cell.length_a   1.000
_cell.length_b   1.000
_cell.length_c   1.000
_cell.angle_alpha   90.00
_cell.angle_beta   90.00
_cell.angle_gamma   90.00
#
_symmetry.space_group_name_H-M   'P 1'
#
loop_
_entity.id
_entity.type
_entity.pdbx_description
1 polymer ?
#
loop_
_entity_poly.entity_id
_entity_poly.type
_entity_poly.pdbx_seq_one_letter_code
_entity_poly.pdbx_strand_id
1 'polypeptide(L)'
;MAEQMYLEFPIKSKYVENFLELCNSELGFALTKKQPGFISAEWMISTSENGSKCLHLWEKWQSAQDFTAYMQTPDRAPGSKFELSLREWGAGETKVYWGTANLV
;
A
#
# COMPACT_ATOMS: atom_id res chain seq x y z
N MET A 1 -5.41 -16.15 13.62
CA MET A 1 -5.63 -14.77 14.02
C MET A 1 -5.09 -13.85 12.94
N ALA A 2 -5.82 -12.80 12.58
CA ALA A 2 -5.39 -11.91 11.50
C ALA A 2 -4.23 -11.02 11.95
N GLU A 3 -3.33 -10.73 11.03
CA GLU A 3 -2.28 -9.75 11.22
C GLU A 3 -2.64 -8.46 10.49
N GLN A 4 -2.32 -7.34 11.11
CA GLN A 4 -2.63 -6.02 10.58
C GLN A 4 -1.36 -5.30 10.18
N MET A 5 -1.36 -4.79 8.95
CA MET A 5 -0.30 -3.90 8.46
C MET A 5 -0.82 -2.47 8.47
N TYR A 6 0.04 -1.54 8.84
CA TYR A 6 -0.16 -0.12 8.63
C TYR A 6 1.03 0.44 7.86
N LEU A 7 0.77 1.18 6.81
CA LEU A 7 1.81 1.71 5.93
C LEU A 7 1.60 3.21 5.73
N GLU A 8 2.70 3.96 5.80
CA GLU A 8 2.75 5.38 5.44
C GLU A 8 3.64 5.52 4.22
N PHE A 9 3.10 6.10 3.15
CA PHE A 9 3.85 6.34 1.92
C PHE A 9 3.73 7.81 1.54
N PRO A 10 4.76 8.64 1.83
CA PRO A 10 4.75 10.04 1.40
C PRO A 10 4.77 10.12 -0.13
N ILE A 11 3.89 10.95 -0.70
CA ILE A 11 3.73 11.07 -2.15
C ILE A 11 4.05 12.49 -2.58
N LYS A 12 4.81 12.65 -3.66
CA LYS A 12 5.01 13.96 -4.27
C LYS A 12 3.65 14.47 -4.75
N SER A 13 3.30 15.70 -4.37
CA SER A 13 1.98 16.28 -4.66
C SER A 13 1.59 16.19 -6.14
N LYS A 14 2.55 16.38 -7.03
CA LYS A 14 2.31 16.32 -8.48
C LYS A 14 1.93 14.94 -9.01
N TYR A 15 2.15 13.88 -8.20
CA TYR A 15 1.87 12.51 -8.62
C TYR A 15 0.64 11.89 -7.93
N VAL A 16 -0.09 12.66 -7.13
CA VAL A 16 -1.27 12.13 -6.41
C VAL A 16 -2.30 11.58 -7.39
N GLU A 17 -2.59 12.30 -8.47
CA GLU A 17 -3.56 11.82 -9.47
C GLU A 17 -3.10 10.53 -10.13
N ASN A 18 -1.81 10.42 -10.47
CA ASN A 18 -1.23 9.20 -11.03
C ASN A 18 -1.38 8.03 -10.07
N PHE A 19 -1.13 8.29 -8.78
CA PHE A 19 -1.26 7.28 -7.73
C PHE A 19 -2.72 6.81 -7.59
N LEU A 20 -3.67 7.75 -7.59
CA LEU A 20 -5.09 7.41 -7.50
C LEU A 20 -5.55 6.58 -8.70
N GLU A 21 -5.09 6.90 -9.91
CA GLU A 21 -5.37 6.09 -11.10
C GLU A 21 -4.86 4.66 -10.92
N LEU A 22 -3.63 4.51 -10.40
CA LEU A 22 -3.08 3.18 -10.15
C LEU A 22 -3.91 2.41 -9.14
N CYS A 23 -4.27 3.04 -8.01
CA CYS A 23 -5.07 2.41 -6.97
C CYS A 23 -6.40 1.90 -7.49
N ASN A 24 -7.03 2.63 -8.41
CA ASN A 24 -8.34 2.31 -8.96
C ASN A 24 -8.27 1.44 -10.22
N SER A 25 -7.07 1.10 -10.68
CA SER A 25 -6.88 0.24 -11.85
C SER A 25 -6.90 -1.24 -11.45
N GLU A 26 -6.91 -2.12 -12.44
CA GLU A 26 -6.84 -3.57 -12.22
C GLU A 26 -5.53 -4.00 -11.55
N LEU A 27 -4.48 -3.22 -11.69
CA LEU A 27 -3.17 -3.48 -11.08
C LEU A 27 -3.05 -2.88 -9.66
N GLY A 28 -4.06 -2.16 -9.21
CA GLY A 28 -4.12 -1.57 -7.87
C GLY A 28 -4.76 -2.49 -6.85
N PHE A 29 -5.72 -1.96 -6.08
CA PHE A 29 -6.39 -2.74 -5.03
C PHE A 29 -7.23 -3.90 -5.56
N ALA A 30 -7.68 -3.82 -6.80
CA ALA A 30 -8.39 -4.95 -7.42
C ALA A 30 -7.50 -6.20 -7.47
N LEU A 31 -6.21 -6.03 -7.78
CA LEU A 31 -5.25 -7.12 -7.75
C LEU A 31 -4.97 -7.58 -6.31
N THR A 32 -4.82 -6.65 -5.39
CA THR A 32 -4.60 -6.94 -3.97
C THR A 32 -5.69 -7.85 -3.40
N LYS A 33 -6.95 -7.53 -3.71
CA LYS A 33 -8.10 -8.32 -3.22
C LYS A 33 -8.09 -9.78 -3.65
N LYS A 34 -7.42 -10.10 -4.74
CA LYS A 34 -7.36 -11.47 -5.28
C LYS A 34 -6.28 -12.32 -4.64
N GLN A 35 -5.44 -11.73 -3.79
CA GLN A 35 -4.28 -12.44 -3.26
C GLN A 35 -4.66 -13.42 -2.15
N PRO A 36 -4.02 -14.60 -2.10
CA PRO A 36 -4.22 -15.53 -1.00
C PRO A 36 -3.91 -14.85 0.35
N GLY A 37 -4.79 -15.04 1.31
CA GLY A 37 -4.62 -14.51 2.66
C GLY A 37 -5.07 -13.08 2.87
N PHE A 38 -5.43 -12.34 1.81
CA PHE A 38 -5.96 -10.99 1.95
C PHE A 38 -7.34 -11.02 2.62
N ILE A 39 -7.56 -10.16 3.62
CA ILE A 39 -8.83 -10.06 4.34
C ILE A 39 -9.54 -8.75 4.03
N SER A 40 -8.90 -7.61 4.28
CA SER A 40 -9.52 -6.30 4.08
C SER A 40 -8.46 -5.20 3.99
N ALA A 41 -8.86 -4.06 3.45
CA ALA A 41 -8.02 -2.87 3.41
C ALA A 41 -8.85 -1.61 3.52
N GLU A 42 -8.26 -0.60 4.15
CA GLU A 42 -8.78 0.76 4.17
C GLU A 42 -7.60 1.70 3.90
N TRP A 43 -7.87 2.83 3.27
CA TRP A 43 -6.79 3.78 2.98
C TRP A 43 -7.33 5.20 2.85
N MET A 44 -6.44 6.15 3.06
CA MET A 44 -6.72 7.57 2.84
C MET A 44 -5.47 8.28 2.38
N ILE A 45 -5.65 9.43 1.74
CA ILE A 45 -4.55 10.35 1.46
C ILE A 45 -4.74 11.58 2.31
N SER A 46 -3.76 11.88 3.15
CA SER A 46 -3.77 13.06 4.00
C SER A 46 -3.06 14.23 3.33
N THR A 47 -3.45 15.43 3.73
CA THR A 47 -2.75 16.67 3.37
C THR A 47 -2.36 17.36 4.67
N SER A 48 -1.05 17.59 4.86
CA SER A 48 -0.57 18.34 6.03
C SER A 48 -0.75 19.84 5.84
N GLU A 49 -0.49 20.60 6.89
CA GLU A 49 -0.60 22.06 6.85
C GLU A 49 0.30 22.70 5.78
N ASN A 50 1.46 22.09 5.51
CA ASN A 50 2.39 22.59 4.50
C ASN A 50 2.09 22.07 3.09
N GLY A 51 0.98 21.34 2.91
CA GLY A 51 0.57 20.79 1.62
C GLY A 51 1.16 19.43 1.27
N SER A 52 1.97 18.82 2.14
CA SER A 52 2.55 17.51 1.90
C SER A 52 1.46 16.44 1.86
N LYS A 53 1.60 15.48 0.95
CA LYS A 53 0.65 14.37 0.77
C LYS A 53 1.24 13.08 1.28
N CYS A 54 0.39 12.24 1.88
CA CYS A 54 0.81 10.93 2.37
C CYS A 54 -0.33 9.91 2.23
N LEU A 55 0.01 8.74 1.73
CA LEU A 55 -0.90 7.61 1.76
C LEU A 55 -0.80 6.94 3.12
N HIS A 56 -1.95 6.66 3.71
CA HIS A 56 -2.09 5.83 4.90
C HIS A 56 -2.90 4.61 4.50
N LEU A 57 -2.33 3.43 4.70
CA LEU A 57 -2.95 2.18 4.26
C LEU A 57 -2.99 1.19 5.42
N TRP A 58 -4.18 0.67 5.71
CA TRP A 58 -4.38 -0.39 6.68
C TRP A 58 -4.83 -1.63 5.93
N GLU A 59 -4.10 -2.73 6.09
CA GLU A 59 -4.46 -4.02 5.47
C GLU A 59 -4.48 -5.11 6.52
N LYS A 60 -5.49 -5.98 6.44
CA LYS A 60 -5.54 -7.21 7.23
C LYS A 60 -5.24 -8.39 6.33
N TRP A 61 -4.37 -9.26 6.83
CA TRP A 61 -3.95 -10.47 6.14
C TRP A 61 -4.04 -11.65 7.11
N GLN A 62 -4.22 -12.86 6.59
CA GLN A 62 -4.17 -14.04 7.44
C GLN A 62 -2.80 -14.18 8.08
N SER A 63 -1.72 -13.84 7.35
CA SER A 63 -0.38 -13.79 7.88
C SER A 63 0.48 -12.77 7.13
N ALA A 64 1.54 -12.28 7.78
CA ALA A 64 2.49 -11.38 7.12
C ALA A 64 3.22 -12.09 5.98
N GLN A 65 3.35 -13.42 6.04
CA GLN A 65 3.96 -14.20 4.95
C GLN A 65 3.15 -14.13 3.67
N ASP A 66 1.82 -14.08 3.77
CA ASP A 66 0.96 -13.93 2.59
C ASP A 66 1.22 -12.60 1.90
N PHE A 67 1.38 -11.53 2.67
CA PHE A 67 1.74 -10.23 2.11
C PHE A 67 3.13 -10.28 1.45
N THR A 68 4.10 -10.90 2.11
CA THR A 68 5.46 -11.04 1.57
C THR A 68 5.44 -11.80 0.25
N ALA A 69 4.65 -12.87 0.17
CA ALA A 69 4.49 -13.62 -1.08
C ALA A 69 3.90 -12.75 -2.19
N TYR A 70 2.91 -11.93 -1.86
CA TYR A 70 2.32 -10.97 -2.80
C TYR A 70 3.37 -9.99 -3.34
N MET A 71 4.21 -9.46 -2.47
CA MET A 71 5.26 -8.51 -2.86
C MET A 71 6.37 -9.14 -3.72
N GLN A 72 6.40 -10.46 -3.83
CA GLN A 72 7.35 -11.19 -4.67
C GLN A 72 6.76 -11.60 -6.02
N THR A 73 5.47 -11.33 -6.25
CA THR A 73 4.85 -11.62 -7.55
C THR A 73 5.38 -10.68 -8.62
N PRO A 74 5.33 -11.08 -9.91
CA PRO A 74 5.85 -10.23 -10.98
C PRO A 74 5.27 -8.81 -11.02
N ASP A 75 4.03 -8.64 -10.58
CA ASP A 75 3.37 -7.33 -10.60
C ASP A 75 3.80 -6.42 -9.44
N ARG A 76 4.44 -6.96 -8.40
CA ARG A 76 4.83 -6.20 -7.20
C ARG A 76 6.31 -6.24 -6.89
N ALA A 77 7.05 -7.21 -7.41
CA ALA A 77 8.46 -7.41 -7.09
C ALA A 77 9.32 -6.19 -7.45
N PRO A 78 10.50 -6.06 -6.83
CA PRO A 78 11.47 -5.03 -7.22
C PRO A 78 11.73 -5.06 -8.72
N GLY A 79 11.70 -3.89 -9.36
CA GLY A 79 11.85 -3.76 -10.82
C GLY A 79 10.54 -3.87 -11.59
N SER A 80 9.42 -4.21 -10.94
CA SER A 80 8.11 -4.18 -11.58
C SER A 80 7.72 -2.74 -11.92
N LYS A 81 6.81 -2.58 -12.87
CA LYS A 81 6.27 -1.25 -13.21
C LYS A 81 5.67 -0.57 -11.99
N PHE A 82 4.98 -1.33 -11.16
CA PHE A 82 4.38 -0.83 -9.92
C PHE A 82 5.46 -0.28 -8.97
N GLU A 83 6.48 -1.09 -8.68
CA GLU A 83 7.55 -0.70 -7.75
C GLU A 83 8.35 0.49 -8.27
N LEU A 84 8.65 0.51 -9.57
CA LEU A 84 9.37 1.64 -10.19
C LEU A 84 8.54 2.92 -10.14
N SER A 85 7.22 2.83 -10.36
CA SER A 85 6.32 3.98 -10.25
C SER A 85 6.31 4.53 -8.82
N LEU A 86 6.20 3.66 -7.82
CA LEU A 86 6.21 4.10 -6.42
C LEU A 86 7.54 4.77 -6.06
N ARG A 87 8.64 4.25 -6.61
CA ARG A 87 9.96 4.84 -6.38
C ARG A 87 10.04 6.26 -6.93
N GLU A 88 9.46 6.50 -8.11
CA GLU A 88 9.41 7.82 -8.72
C GLU A 88 8.48 8.78 -7.97
N TRP A 89 7.31 8.28 -7.52
CA TRP A 89 6.28 9.12 -6.91
C TRP A 89 6.51 9.41 -5.43
N GLY A 90 7.35 8.62 -4.77
CA GLY A 90 7.61 8.76 -3.35
C GLY A 90 8.35 10.04 -3.01
N ALA A 91 7.90 10.72 -1.94
CA ALA A 91 8.49 11.96 -1.44
C ALA A 91 9.38 11.75 -0.22
N GLY A 92 9.48 10.52 0.27
CA GLY A 92 10.27 10.21 1.46
C GLY A 92 10.24 8.72 1.74
N GLU A 93 10.70 8.35 2.95
CA GLU A 93 10.76 6.95 3.36
C GLU A 93 9.36 6.37 3.58
N THR A 94 9.14 5.16 3.06
CA THR A 94 7.94 4.38 3.36
C THR A 94 8.12 3.70 4.71
N LYS A 95 7.13 3.86 5.61
CA LYS A 95 7.14 3.22 6.92
C LYS A 95 6.09 2.14 6.97
N VAL A 96 6.45 0.96 7.46
CA VAL A 96 5.54 -0.18 7.55
C VAL A 96 5.56 -0.73 8.97
N TYR A 97 4.38 -0.96 9.52
CA TYR A 97 4.20 -1.51 10.86
C TYR A 97 3.31 -2.74 10.80
N TRP A 98 3.68 -3.78 11.52
CA TRP A 98 2.89 -5.00 11.63
C TRP A 98 2.51 -5.26 13.07
N GLY A 99 1.30 -5.75 13.27
CA GLY A 99 0.82 -6.15 14.59
C GLY A 99 -0.36 -7.10 14.46
N THR A 100 -0.80 -7.61 15.60
CA THR A 100 -1.99 -8.46 15.67
C THR A 100 -3.22 -7.59 15.76
N ALA A 101 -4.21 -7.85 14.90
CA ALA A 101 -5.48 -7.11 14.94
C ALA A 101 -6.28 -7.50 16.17
N ASN A 102 -6.76 -6.50 16.91
CA ASN A 102 -7.58 -6.70 18.10
C ASN A 102 -8.89 -5.92 17.96
N LEU A 103 -9.98 -6.54 18.42
CA LEU A 103 -11.28 -5.86 18.50
C LEU A 103 -11.42 -5.17 19.85
N VAL A 104 -12.06 -4.03 19.81
CA VAL A 104 -12.38 -3.27 21.03
C VAL A 104 -13.66 -3.80 21.67
#